data_689c4337df5832fdffffb98ac384b049
#
_entry.id   689c4337df5832fdffffb98ac384b049
#
_cell.length_a   1.000
_cell.length_b   1.000
_cell.length_c   1.000
_cell.angle_alpha   90.00
_cell.angle_beta   90.00
_cell.angle_gamma   90.00
#
_symmetry.space_group_name_H-M   'P 1'
#
loop_
_entity.id
_entity.type
_entity.pdbx_description
1 polymer ?
#
loop_
_entity_poly.entity_id
_entity_poly.type
_entity_poly.pdbx_seq_one_letter_code
_entity_poly.pdbx_strand_id
1 'polypeptide(L)'
;MAIHEPGNLSMDDPDLALFVGYGNTPANSVLWDSAKMVVIVAIVNVKTDVIVDAAINMATKISERYIVNGLIGKNIIEDSAKVLDGLSRYHAPAQKSLIVAYKALINRYITFKSNSGTQK
;
A
#
# COMPACT_ATOMS: atom_id res chain seq x y z
N MET A 1 -21.21 14.34 0.03
CA MET A 1 -20.03 13.67 -0.42
C MET A 1 -19.57 12.65 0.61
N ALA A 2 -19.17 11.55 0.13
CA ALA A 2 -18.79 10.48 1.02
C ALA A 2 -17.37 10.71 1.53
N ILE A 3 -17.23 10.78 2.81
CA ILE A 3 -15.94 10.82 3.44
C ILE A 3 -15.70 9.46 4.05
N HIS A 4 -14.64 8.81 3.64
CA HIS A 4 -14.32 7.51 4.18
C HIS A 4 -13.51 7.68 5.45
N GLU A 5 -14.21 7.83 6.54
CA GLU A 5 -13.57 7.87 7.83
C GLU A 5 -13.20 6.47 8.26
N PRO A 6 -12.17 6.32 9.07
CA PRO A 6 -11.72 4.98 9.45
C PRO A 6 -12.83 4.09 10.01
N GLY A 7 -13.77 4.66 10.75
CA GLY A 7 -14.85 3.87 11.32
C GLY A 7 -15.87 3.39 10.31
N ASN A 8 -15.88 3.98 9.10
CA ASN A 8 -16.86 3.65 8.08
C ASN A 8 -16.30 2.75 6.99
N LEU A 9 -15.03 2.43 7.04
CA LEU A 9 -14.41 1.59 6.02
C LEU A 9 -14.76 0.15 6.32
N SER A 10 -15.51 -0.47 5.43
CA SER A 10 -16.04 -1.79 5.69
C SER A 10 -16.15 -2.57 4.39
N MET A 11 -16.04 -3.88 4.51
CA MET A 11 -16.23 -4.76 3.36
C MET A 11 -17.67 -4.75 2.87
N ASP A 12 -18.55 -4.09 3.57
CA ASP A 12 -19.93 -3.94 3.10
C ASP A 12 -20.06 -2.90 2.01
N ASP A 13 -19.07 -2.03 1.83
CA ASP A 13 -19.11 -1.01 0.79
C ASP A 13 -18.58 -1.60 -0.51
N PRO A 14 -19.43 -1.75 -1.54
CA PRO A 14 -18.99 -2.40 -2.78
C PRO A 14 -17.97 -1.60 -3.58
N ASP A 15 -17.78 -0.32 -3.26
CA ASP A 15 -16.78 0.49 -3.95
C ASP A 15 -15.40 0.36 -3.34
N LEU A 16 -15.29 -0.28 -2.19
CA LEU A 16 -14.01 -0.41 -1.49
C LEU A 16 -13.52 -1.83 -1.54
N ALA A 17 -12.21 -1.98 -1.75
CA ALA A 17 -11.60 -3.29 -1.69
C ALA A 17 -10.24 -3.14 -1.02
N LEU A 18 -9.82 -4.20 -0.35
CA LEU A 18 -8.56 -4.19 0.39
C LEU A 18 -7.54 -5.02 -0.37
N PHE A 19 -6.36 -4.46 -0.52
CA PHE A 19 -5.27 -5.11 -1.24
C PHE A 19 -4.03 -5.15 -0.35
N VAL A 20 -3.22 -6.18 -0.54
CA VAL A 20 -2.03 -6.41 0.28
C VAL A 20 -0.83 -6.66 -0.64
N GLY A 21 0.28 -6.02 -0.32
CA GLY A 21 1.54 -6.28 -1.00
C GLY A 21 2.61 -6.68 0.00
N TYR A 22 3.49 -7.57 -0.39
CA TYR A 22 4.57 -8.08 0.45
C TYR A 22 5.92 -7.80 -0.14
N GLY A 23 6.90 -7.54 0.73
CA GLY A 23 8.30 -7.51 0.34
C GLY A 23 9.12 -8.18 1.42
N ASN A 24 9.86 -9.22 1.07
CA ASN A 24 10.68 -9.93 2.05
C ASN A 24 11.93 -9.13 2.38
N THR A 25 12.30 -9.10 3.66
CA THR A 25 13.58 -8.55 4.05
C THR A 25 14.66 -9.59 3.82
N PRO A 26 15.87 -9.14 3.44
CA PRO A 26 16.97 -10.10 3.28
C PRO A 26 17.24 -10.84 4.58
N ALA A 27 17.58 -12.11 4.45
CA ALA A 27 17.75 -12.99 5.61
C ALA A 27 18.84 -12.49 6.55
N ASN A 28 19.85 -11.83 6.02
CA ASN A 28 20.96 -11.35 6.84
C ASN A 28 20.88 -9.85 7.10
N SER A 29 19.69 -9.28 6.96
CA SER A 29 19.50 -7.87 7.25
C SER A 29 19.49 -7.66 8.76
N VAL A 30 20.07 -6.54 9.19
CA VAL A 30 20.09 -6.22 10.62
C VAL A 30 18.72 -5.87 11.16
N LEU A 31 17.76 -5.65 10.31
CA LEU A 31 16.40 -5.33 10.74
C LEU A 31 15.49 -6.52 10.78
N TRP A 32 16.00 -7.66 10.47
CA TRP A 32 15.17 -8.85 10.35
C TRP A 32 14.48 -9.23 11.66
N ASP A 33 15.05 -8.82 12.76
CA ASP A 33 14.57 -9.27 14.04
C ASP A 33 13.15 -8.82 14.33
N SER A 34 12.72 -7.72 13.81
CA SER A 34 11.38 -7.21 14.10
C SER A 34 10.36 -7.60 13.04
N ALA A 35 10.78 -7.71 11.78
CA ALA A 35 9.86 -8.10 10.73
C ALA A 35 10.65 -8.68 9.58
N LYS A 36 10.35 -9.92 9.24
CA LYS A 36 11.02 -10.57 8.13
C LYS A 36 10.36 -10.24 6.80
N MET A 37 9.30 -9.49 6.84
CA MET A 37 8.53 -9.15 5.66
C MET A 37 7.89 -7.80 5.86
N VAL A 38 7.97 -6.95 4.86
CA VAL A 38 7.22 -5.71 4.85
C VAL A 38 5.86 -6.00 4.24
N VAL A 39 4.81 -5.58 4.92
CA VAL A 39 3.44 -5.79 4.45
C VAL A 39 2.77 -4.42 4.36
N ILE A 40 2.24 -4.11 3.18
CA ILE A 40 1.44 -2.91 2.98
C ILE A 40 0.02 -3.33 2.71
N VAL A 41 -0.91 -2.74 3.44
CA VAL A 41 -2.33 -2.97 3.24
C VAL A 41 -2.95 -1.66 2.80
N ALA A 42 -3.76 -1.70 1.76
CA ALA A 42 -4.41 -0.49 1.27
C ALA A 42 -5.87 -0.79 0.98
N ILE A 43 -6.74 0.12 1.41
CA ILE A 43 -8.13 0.10 1.00
C ILE A 43 -8.26 1.10 -0.12
N VAL A 44 -8.76 0.66 -1.26
CA VAL A 44 -8.84 1.48 -2.46
C VAL A 44 -10.29 1.59 -2.88
N ASN A 45 -10.69 2.80 -3.25
CA ASN A 45 -11.98 2.99 -3.91
C ASN A 45 -11.79 2.55 -5.36
N VAL A 46 -12.39 1.43 -5.73
CA VAL A 46 -12.11 0.83 -7.03
C VAL A 46 -12.75 1.57 -8.19
N LYS A 47 -13.63 2.50 -7.90
CA LYS A 47 -14.20 3.35 -8.96
C LYS A 47 -13.29 4.51 -9.31
N THR A 48 -12.56 5.02 -8.36
CA THR A 48 -11.68 6.17 -8.57
C THR A 48 -10.21 5.79 -8.57
N ASP A 49 -9.87 4.58 -8.15
CA ASP A 49 -8.51 4.08 -7.97
C ASP A 49 -7.76 4.83 -6.87
N VAL A 50 -8.46 5.52 -5.98
CA VAL A 50 -7.82 6.30 -4.94
C VAL A 50 -7.70 5.48 -3.66
N ILE A 51 -6.51 5.52 -3.06
CA ILE A 51 -6.26 4.87 -1.77
C ILE A 51 -6.93 5.70 -0.69
N VAL A 52 -7.88 5.08 0.02
CA VAL A 52 -8.62 5.81 1.06
C VAL A 52 -8.10 5.52 2.45
N ASP A 53 -7.38 4.42 2.63
CA ASP A 53 -6.71 4.14 3.90
C ASP A 53 -5.59 3.15 3.64
N ALA A 54 -4.64 3.09 4.57
CA ALA A 54 -3.49 2.22 4.41
C ALA A 54 -2.88 1.90 5.76
N ALA A 55 -2.16 0.79 5.82
CA ALA A 55 -1.43 0.38 7.01
C ALA A 55 -0.16 -0.33 6.57
N ILE A 56 0.84 -0.27 7.42
CA ILE A 56 2.12 -0.91 7.15
C ILE A 56 2.77 -1.32 8.47
N ASN A 57 3.49 -2.42 8.46
CA ASN A 57 4.12 -2.94 9.66
C ASN A 57 5.52 -2.36 9.82
N MET A 58 5.61 -1.16 10.36
CA MET A 58 6.89 -0.51 10.62
C MET A 58 7.17 -0.49 12.11
N ALA A 59 8.47 -0.44 12.46
CA ALA A 59 8.88 -0.52 13.85
C ALA A 59 8.49 0.73 14.65
N THR A 60 8.40 1.88 14.02
CA THR A 60 8.09 3.11 14.72
C THR A 60 6.88 3.79 14.12
N LYS A 61 6.18 4.54 14.96
CA LYS A 61 5.01 5.26 14.49
C LYS A 61 5.35 6.37 13.51
N ILE A 62 6.54 6.95 13.63
CA ILE A 62 6.91 8.00 12.72
C ILE A 62 7.17 7.44 11.32
N SER A 63 7.78 6.26 11.23
CA SER A 63 7.96 5.60 9.94
C SER A 63 6.62 5.25 9.33
N GLU A 64 5.74 4.70 10.15
CA GLU A 64 4.41 4.33 9.70
C GLU A 64 3.66 5.54 9.16
N ARG A 65 3.66 6.65 9.90
CA ARG A 65 2.94 7.85 9.48
C ARG A 65 3.52 8.42 8.20
N TYR A 66 4.84 8.45 8.09
CA TYR A 66 5.50 8.99 6.92
C TYR A 66 5.04 8.27 5.65
N ILE A 67 5.00 6.94 5.73
CA ILE A 67 4.62 6.14 4.57
C ILE A 67 3.12 6.20 4.33
N VAL A 68 2.32 6.01 5.37
CA VAL A 68 0.87 5.97 5.22
C VAL A 68 0.34 7.31 4.71
N ASN A 69 0.87 8.41 5.22
CA ASN A 69 0.43 9.73 4.76
C ASN A 69 0.81 9.97 3.30
N GLY A 70 1.83 9.30 2.82
CA GLY A 70 2.22 9.39 1.42
C GLY A 70 1.37 8.52 0.51
N LEU A 71 0.62 7.58 1.08
CA LEU A 71 -0.23 6.68 0.29
C LEU A 71 -1.68 7.16 0.23
N ILE A 72 -2.21 7.63 1.34
CA ILE A 72 -3.61 8.00 1.40
C ILE A 72 -3.88 9.18 0.48
N GLY A 73 -4.94 9.08 -0.30
CA GLY A 73 -5.31 10.11 -1.25
C GLY A 73 -4.66 9.98 -2.61
N LYS A 74 -3.73 9.06 -2.77
CA LYS A 74 -3.05 8.88 -4.06
C LYS A 74 -3.86 7.93 -4.94
N ASN A 75 -3.80 8.18 -6.25
CA ASN A 75 -4.33 7.25 -7.22
C ASN A 75 -3.32 6.10 -7.34
N ILE A 76 -3.76 4.89 -7.06
CA ILE A 76 -2.84 3.76 -6.97
C ILE A 76 -2.18 3.43 -8.32
N ILE A 77 -2.79 3.88 -9.41
CA ILE A 77 -2.23 3.67 -10.75
C ILE A 77 -1.48 4.91 -11.22
N GLU A 78 -2.16 6.05 -11.24
CA GLU A 78 -1.60 7.25 -11.87
C GLU A 78 -0.49 7.89 -11.04
N ASP A 79 -0.55 7.76 -9.71
CA ASP A 79 0.42 8.39 -8.84
C ASP A 79 1.52 7.43 -8.40
N SER A 80 1.61 6.25 -9.03
CA SER A 80 2.57 5.24 -8.59
C SER A 80 4.01 5.74 -8.67
N ALA A 81 4.36 6.48 -9.72
CA ALA A 81 5.71 7.01 -9.84
C ALA A 81 6.01 8.02 -8.73
N LYS A 82 5.03 8.83 -8.37
CA LYS A 82 5.18 9.80 -7.30
C LYS A 82 5.37 9.10 -5.95
N VAL A 83 4.63 8.03 -5.72
CA VAL A 83 4.78 7.28 -4.48
C VAL A 83 6.15 6.60 -4.43
N LEU A 84 6.57 5.99 -5.54
CA LEU A 84 7.87 5.35 -5.59
C LEU A 84 9.00 6.36 -5.34
N ASP A 85 8.85 7.56 -5.87
CA ASP A 85 9.82 8.62 -5.59
C ASP A 85 9.87 8.92 -4.09
N GLY A 86 8.71 8.99 -3.44
CA GLY A 86 8.67 9.22 -2.01
C GLY A 86 9.31 8.10 -1.22
N LEU A 87 9.07 6.85 -1.63
CA LEU A 87 9.67 5.71 -0.95
C LEU A 87 11.20 5.70 -1.11
N SER A 88 11.71 6.25 -2.20
CA SER A 88 13.16 6.32 -2.39
C SER A 88 13.82 7.26 -1.40
N ARG A 89 13.05 8.11 -0.75
CA ARG A 89 13.57 9.00 0.29
C ARG A 89 13.39 8.43 1.70
N TYR A 90 12.93 7.20 1.79
CA TYR A 90 12.86 6.49 3.07
C TYR A 90 14.21 5.78 3.28
N HIS A 91 15.11 6.43 3.97
CA HIS A 91 16.49 5.95 4.08
C HIS A 91 16.62 5.01 5.28
N ALA A 92 16.38 3.74 5.03
CA ALA A 92 16.46 2.72 6.05
C ALA A 92 16.78 1.39 5.38
N PRO A 93 17.31 0.43 6.15
CA PRO A 93 17.63 -0.87 5.57
C PRO A 93 16.45 -1.59 4.94
N ALA A 94 15.22 -1.31 5.40
CA ALA A 94 14.03 -1.95 4.84
C ALA A 94 13.54 -1.30 3.56
N GLN A 95 14.22 -0.29 3.02
CA GLN A 95 13.73 0.44 1.86
C GLN A 95 13.45 -0.46 0.65
N LYS A 96 14.37 -1.36 0.34
CA LYS A 96 14.19 -2.22 -0.82
C LYS A 96 12.96 -3.11 -0.67
N SER A 97 12.77 -3.67 0.52
CA SER A 97 11.61 -4.51 0.78
C SER A 97 10.32 -3.73 0.72
N LEU A 98 10.38 -2.48 1.16
CA LEU A 98 9.23 -1.59 1.11
C LEU A 98 8.84 -1.31 -0.35
N ILE A 99 9.81 -1.05 -1.20
CA ILE A 99 9.53 -0.79 -2.61
C ILE A 99 8.97 -2.03 -3.28
N VAL A 100 9.52 -3.20 -2.96
CA VAL A 100 9.00 -4.45 -3.49
C VAL A 100 7.55 -4.67 -3.05
N ALA A 101 7.26 -4.40 -1.77
CA ALA A 101 5.90 -4.54 -1.25
C ALA A 101 4.93 -3.61 -1.99
N TYR A 102 5.35 -2.38 -2.23
CA TYR A 102 4.48 -1.44 -2.93
C TYR A 102 4.24 -1.86 -4.37
N LYS A 103 5.29 -2.34 -5.06
CA LYS A 103 5.11 -2.80 -6.44
C LYS A 103 4.22 -4.02 -6.50
N ALA A 104 4.32 -4.91 -5.51
CA ALA A 104 3.43 -6.06 -5.44
C ALA A 104 1.98 -5.62 -5.22
N LEU A 105 1.78 -4.61 -4.41
CA LEU A 105 0.45 -4.05 -4.19
C LEU A 105 -0.14 -3.51 -5.50
N ILE A 106 0.64 -2.74 -6.24
CA ILE A 106 0.20 -2.19 -7.52
C ILE A 106 -0.16 -3.32 -8.49
N ASN A 107 0.70 -4.32 -8.57
CA ASN A 107 0.47 -5.41 -9.50
C ASN A 107 -0.80 -6.17 -9.16
N ARG A 108 -1.05 -6.37 -7.88
CA ARG A 108 -2.28 -7.03 -7.46
C ARG A 108 -3.50 -6.21 -7.86
N TYR A 109 -3.41 -4.90 -7.69
CA TYR A 109 -4.52 -4.02 -8.05
C TYR A 109 -4.75 -4.03 -9.56
N ILE A 110 -3.68 -3.94 -10.35
CA ILE A 110 -3.78 -3.95 -11.81
C ILE A 110 -4.40 -5.26 -12.29
N THR A 111 -3.98 -6.38 -11.70
CA THR A 111 -4.56 -7.68 -12.03
C THR A 111 -6.05 -7.71 -11.73
N PHE A 112 -6.43 -7.17 -10.58
CA PHE A 112 -7.84 -7.09 -10.23
C PHE A 112 -8.63 -6.27 -11.26
N LYS A 113 -8.11 -5.12 -11.64
CA LYS A 113 -8.81 -4.26 -12.61
C LYS A 113 -8.92 -4.93 -13.98
N SER A 114 -7.87 -5.59 -14.40
CA SER A 114 -7.86 -6.32 -15.67
C SER A 114 -8.92 -7.39 -15.68
N ASN A 115 -8.97 -8.19 -14.61
CA ASN A 115 -9.94 -9.28 -14.53
C ASN A 115 -11.36 -8.75 -14.49
N SER A 116 -11.58 -7.67 -13.74
CA SER A 116 -12.92 -7.07 -13.69
C SER A 116 -13.35 -6.57 -15.05
N GLY A 117 -12.41 -5.97 -15.79
CA GLY A 117 -12.72 -5.48 -17.12
C GLY A 117 -13.05 -6.57 -18.10
N THR A 118 -12.38 -7.72 -17.99
CA THR A 118 -12.60 -8.80 -18.95
C THR A 118 -13.84 -9.60 -18.65
N GLN A 119 -14.41 -9.45 -17.48
CA GLN A 119 -15.61 -10.20 -17.10
C GLN A 119 -16.89 -9.51 -17.52
N LYS A 120 -16.80 -8.41 -18.13
CA LYS A 120 -17.99 -7.69 -18.58
C LYS A 120 -18.72 -8.36 -19.68
#